data_bc9b9f721f9f6949a12ec5fac56f1240
#
_entry.id   bc9b9f721f9f6949a12ec5fac56f1240
#
_cell.length_a   1.000
_cell.length_b   1.000
_cell.length_c   1.000
_cell.angle_alpha   90.00
_cell.angle_beta   90.00
_cell.angle_gamma   90.00
#
_symmetry.space_group_name_H-M   'P 1'
#
loop_
_entity.id
_entity.type
_entity.pdbx_description
1 polymer ?
#
loop_
_entity_poly.entity_id
_entity_poly.type
_entity_poly.pdbx_seq_one_letter_code
_entity_poly.pdbx_strand_id
1 'polypeptide(L)'
;PTIVPEASYTPWSRTTLPENVTLLCWHNSSRIAVAVVVTLAFLVEIEQGNEVAVVHIPVRGELPARLGPSVKALPEYGPSIMDASVYRDPTRFELERERVLGRHWMLAGRSEQVQGSGDWITYEGHDECIVVVRQGDGSLSAFHNVCRHRGPAIVAEKTGCGARRFSCPYHGWVYDTKGKLVGIPEREDFGTDHVADIGAIPVAVGEWGGWIWINLAGPDKAVPLLESIGPDISNDLGAFKMEDMILHDVIEWDVPINYKAIIDGFNEIYHVTELHHSPPEFTKATRFASFHVTGDNFMCFVPRPVSLEELSSETYDHHRNSICHYVVFPNTVFNCNPEHIQVFQPIPLSVDRTKFLCWELIYPGDMNDPEYAAYHKKTMAHWEVLKGVVGEDISIYDQMTRTKKSSAFNEQILSEREFKIAMYHENMDRKIRD
;
A
#
# COMPACT_ATOMS: atom_id res chain seq x y z
N PRO A 1 -23.51 0.04 -43.60
CA PRO A 1 -22.15 -0.23 -43.34
C PRO A 1 -21.41 1.09 -43.19
N THR A 2 -21.21 1.50 -41.99
CA THR A 2 -20.55 2.78 -41.64
C THR A 2 -19.13 2.42 -41.17
N ILE A 3 -18.18 2.91 -41.95
CA ILE A 3 -16.75 2.75 -41.70
C ILE A 3 -16.36 3.68 -40.57
N VAL A 4 -15.74 3.13 -39.52
CA VAL A 4 -15.08 3.88 -38.42
C VAL A 4 -13.65 4.17 -38.86
N PRO A 5 -13.13 5.40 -38.74
CA PRO A 5 -11.77 5.72 -39.18
C PRO A 5 -10.72 5.16 -38.18
N GLU A 6 -9.66 4.61 -38.77
CA GLU A 6 -8.44 4.18 -38.08
C GLU A 6 -7.79 5.33 -37.32
N ALA A 7 -7.48 5.06 -36.04
CA ALA A 7 -6.67 5.94 -35.23
C ALA A 7 -5.21 5.89 -35.70
N SER A 8 -4.68 7.02 -36.12
CA SER A 8 -3.30 7.21 -36.52
C SER A 8 -2.34 7.10 -35.32
N TYR A 9 -1.54 6.06 -35.31
CA TYR A 9 -0.38 5.96 -34.42
C TYR A 9 0.73 6.86 -34.94
N THR A 10 1.17 7.82 -34.09
CA THR A 10 2.41 8.57 -34.31
C THR A 10 3.60 7.72 -33.83
N PRO A 11 4.70 7.62 -34.58
CA PRO A 11 5.86 6.84 -34.16
C PRO A 11 6.62 7.57 -33.04
N TRP A 12 7.02 6.81 -32.02
CA TRP A 12 7.86 7.25 -30.91
C TRP A 12 9.19 7.85 -31.41
N SER A 13 9.54 9.02 -30.92
CA SER A 13 10.84 9.63 -31.14
C SER A 13 11.94 8.77 -30.52
N ARG A 14 13.05 8.59 -31.25
CA ARG A 14 14.26 7.91 -30.77
C ARG A 14 14.81 8.65 -29.55
N THR A 15 14.65 8.07 -28.38
CA THR A 15 15.45 8.40 -27.20
C THR A 15 16.73 7.57 -27.28
N THR A 16 17.87 8.22 -27.25
CA THR A 16 19.18 7.58 -27.14
C THR A 16 19.28 6.87 -25.80
N LEU A 17 19.42 5.55 -25.83
CA LEU A 17 19.67 4.72 -24.65
C LEU A 17 21.13 4.93 -24.18
N PRO A 18 21.39 4.83 -22.88
CA PRO A 18 22.76 4.85 -22.33
C PRO A 18 23.58 3.66 -22.89
N GLU A 19 24.90 3.82 -23.01
CA GLU A 19 25.82 2.88 -23.66
C GLU A 19 25.93 1.48 -23.00
N ASN A 20 25.25 1.19 -21.91
CA ASN A 20 25.39 -0.04 -21.12
C ASN A 20 24.14 -0.97 -21.19
N VAL A 21 23.29 -0.81 -22.21
CA VAL A 21 22.13 -1.69 -22.39
C VAL A 21 22.40 -2.68 -23.51
N THR A 22 22.60 -3.94 -23.17
CA THR A 22 22.73 -5.03 -24.16
C THR A 22 21.34 -5.57 -24.48
N LEU A 23 20.88 -5.36 -25.72
CA LEU A 23 19.66 -5.93 -26.25
C LEU A 23 19.92 -7.36 -26.74
N LEU A 24 19.37 -8.36 -26.07
CA LEU A 24 19.31 -9.73 -26.57
C LEU A 24 17.99 -9.93 -27.31
N CYS A 25 18.04 -9.96 -28.64
CA CYS A 25 16.89 -10.29 -29.47
C CYS A 25 16.81 -11.80 -29.69
N TRP A 26 15.76 -12.44 -29.20
CA TRP A 26 15.39 -13.79 -29.64
C TRP A 26 14.29 -13.68 -30.71
N HIS A 27 14.57 -14.26 -31.86
CA HIS A 27 13.59 -14.34 -32.94
C HIS A 27 12.81 -15.66 -32.83
N ASN A 28 11.52 -15.58 -32.58
CA ASN A 28 10.60 -16.63 -32.87
C ASN A 28 9.45 -16.05 -33.72
N SER A 29 9.18 -16.70 -34.82
CA SER A 29 8.38 -16.20 -35.95
C SER A 29 6.93 -15.96 -35.56
N SER A 30 6.59 -14.81 -35.01
CA SER A 30 5.33 -14.05 -35.08
C SER A 30 5.07 -13.08 -33.91
N ARG A 31 5.98 -12.84 -32.98
CA ARG A 31 5.90 -11.74 -32.02
C ARG A 31 7.30 -11.28 -31.64
N ILE A 32 7.59 -9.99 -31.77
CA ILE A 32 8.80 -9.38 -31.21
C ILE A 32 8.47 -9.08 -29.75
N ALA A 33 8.94 -9.91 -28.83
CA ALA A 33 9.00 -9.57 -27.42
C ALA A 33 10.37 -8.94 -27.17
N VAL A 34 10.42 -7.65 -26.88
CA VAL A 34 11.62 -6.99 -26.38
C VAL A 34 11.66 -7.27 -24.87
N ALA A 35 12.41 -8.28 -24.49
CA ALA A 35 12.76 -8.46 -23.09
C ALA A 35 13.86 -7.45 -22.74
N VAL A 36 13.52 -6.39 -22.03
CA VAL A 36 14.50 -5.56 -21.36
C VAL A 36 14.95 -6.36 -20.13
N VAL A 37 16.09 -7.03 -20.25
CA VAL A 37 16.76 -7.57 -19.07
C VAL A 37 17.30 -6.38 -18.29
N VAL A 38 16.46 -5.83 -17.42
CA VAL A 38 16.93 -4.95 -16.37
C VAL A 38 17.58 -5.86 -15.34
N THR A 39 18.89 -6.05 -15.48
CA THR A 39 19.68 -6.60 -14.38
C THR A 39 19.40 -5.70 -13.19
N LEU A 40 18.73 -6.24 -12.17
CA LEU A 40 18.58 -5.60 -10.88
C LEU A 40 19.99 -5.21 -10.42
N ALA A 41 20.42 -3.99 -10.73
CA ALA A 41 21.71 -3.47 -10.34
C ALA A 41 21.70 -3.14 -8.85
N PHE A 42 21.50 -4.19 -8.02
CA PHE A 42 22.15 -4.29 -6.73
C PHE A 42 23.64 -4.61 -6.89
N LEU A 43 24.13 -4.69 -8.12
CA LEU A 43 25.55 -4.65 -8.40
C LEU A 43 26.01 -3.22 -8.23
N VAL A 44 26.55 -2.97 -7.05
CA VAL A 44 27.62 -2.01 -6.85
C VAL A 44 28.54 -2.14 -8.07
N GLU A 45 28.73 -1.06 -8.83
CA GLU A 45 29.84 -0.95 -9.74
C GLU A 45 31.13 -1.15 -8.94
N ILE A 46 31.60 -2.38 -8.89
CA ILE A 46 32.99 -2.67 -8.55
C ILE A 46 33.77 -2.41 -9.83
N GLU A 47 33.93 -1.17 -10.22
CA GLU A 47 34.98 -0.73 -11.12
C GLU A 47 35.99 0.09 -10.34
N GLN A 48 37.13 -0.61 -10.12
CA GLN A 48 38.46 -0.06 -9.98
C GLN A 48 38.61 1.22 -9.13
N GLY A 49 38.78 1.00 -7.82
CA GLY A 49 39.66 1.89 -7.05
C GLY A 49 39.09 3.18 -6.48
N ASN A 50 37.80 3.43 -6.57
CA ASN A 50 37.15 4.49 -5.83
C ASN A 50 36.40 3.92 -4.63
N GLU A 51 36.73 4.40 -3.44
CA GLU A 51 35.93 4.15 -2.24
C GLU A 51 34.48 4.51 -2.55
N VAL A 52 33.57 3.52 -2.48
CA VAL A 52 32.16 3.76 -2.53
C VAL A 52 31.83 4.55 -1.27
N ALA A 53 31.59 5.85 -1.42
CA ALA A 53 31.04 6.63 -0.34
C ALA A 53 29.68 6.00 0.01
N VAL A 54 29.63 5.27 1.14
CA VAL A 54 28.37 4.80 1.73
C VAL A 54 27.70 6.07 2.21
N VAL A 55 26.72 6.52 1.43
CA VAL A 55 25.85 7.62 1.86
C VAL A 55 25.12 7.13 3.11
N HIS A 56 25.60 7.52 4.27
CA HIS A 56 24.95 7.30 5.53
C HIS A 56 23.72 8.22 5.58
N ILE A 57 22.58 7.70 5.17
CA ILE A 57 21.32 8.34 5.52
C ILE A 57 21.13 8.08 7.00
N PRO A 58 21.11 9.11 7.85
CA PRO A 58 20.88 8.90 9.25
C PRO A 58 19.47 8.37 9.42
N VAL A 59 19.32 7.14 9.89
CA VAL A 59 18.06 6.73 10.52
C VAL A 59 17.85 7.70 11.68
N ARG A 60 16.90 8.61 11.54
CA ARG A 60 16.68 9.73 12.46
C ARG A 60 15.85 9.27 13.65
N GLY A 61 16.44 8.50 14.56
CA GLY A 61 15.78 8.10 15.81
C GLY A 61 16.60 7.08 16.57
N GLU A 62 16.30 6.90 17.85
CA GLU A 62 16.76 5.74 18.58
C GLU A 62 16.12 4.49 17.97
N LEU A 63 16.95 3.54 17.54
CA LEU A 63 16.47 2.28 17.03
C LEU A 63 15.76 1.52 18.16
N PRO A 64 14.61 0.89 17.91
CA PRO A 64 13.92 0.10 18.89
C PRO A 64 14.81 -1.05 19.37
N ALA A 65 14.54 -1.54 20.58
CA ALA A 65 15.19 -2.74 21.10
C ALA A 65 15.02 -3.89 20.09
N ARG A 66 16.06 -4.73 19.97
CA ARG A 66 16.01 -5.91 19.08
C ARG A 66 14.69 -6.65 19.25
N LEU A 67 14.02 -6.91 18.16
CA LEU A 67 12.89 -7.84 18.14
C LEU A 67 13.34 -9.20 18.66
N GLY A 68 12.47 -9.88 19.38
CA GLY A 68 12.73 -11.22 19.91
C GLY A 68 13.13 -12.22 18.80
N PRO A 69 13.44 -13.47 19.14
CA PRO A 69 13.89 -14.45 18.18
C PRO A 69 12.90 -14.56 17.02
N SER A 70 13.44 -14.56 15.79
CA SER A 70 12.62 -14.69 14.60
C SER A 70 11.92 -16.04 14.55
N VAL A 71 10.66 -16.04 14.22
CA VAL A 71 9.90 -17.25 13.91
C VAL A 71 10.22 -17.63 12.47
N LYS A 72 10.93 -18.74 12.23
CA LYS A 72 11.22 -19.20 10.86
C LYS A 72 10.01 -19.87 10.21
N ALA A 73 9.26 -20.64 10.96
CA ALA A 73 7.94 -21.17 10.70
C ALA A 73 7.35 -21.55 12.05
N LEU A 74 6.06 -21.30 12.26
CA LEU A 74 5.38 -21.86 13.41
C LEU A 74 5.12 -23.33 13.11
N PRO A 75 5.42 -24.29 14.01
CA PRO A 75 5.23 -25.71 13.73
C PRO A 75 3.81 -26.10 13.32
N GLU A 76 2.82 -25.38 13.78
CA GLU A 76 1.41 -25.53 13.42
C GLU A 76 1.07 -25.05 11.99
N TYR A 77 1.94 -24.26 11.39
CA TYR A 77 1.78 -23.73 10.03
C TYR A 77 2.78 -24.36 9.05
N GLY A 78 2.92 -25.66 9.10
CA GLY A 78 3.64 -26.43 8.09
C GLY A 78 3.02 -26.30 6.69
N PRO A 79 3.49 -27.09 5.72
CA PRO A 79 2.86 -27.16 4.40
C PRO A 79 1.37 -27.39 4.55
N SER A 80 0.56 -26.59 3.86
CA SER A 80 -0.89 -26.59 4.04
C SER A 80 -1.64 -26.53 2.72
N ILE A 81 -2.92 -26.87 2.78
CA ILE A 81 -3.84 -26.74 1.65
C ILE A 81 -4.94 -25.76 2.06
N MET A 82 -5.18 -24.77 1.24
CA MET A 82 -6.18 -23.74 1.48
C MET A 82 -7.24 -23.75 0.38
N ASP A 83 -8.50 -23.58 0.76
CA ASP A 83 -9.63 -23.48 -0.17
C ASP A 83 -9.47 -22.21 -1.04
N ALA A 84 -9.46 -22.38 -2.36
CA ALA A 84 -9.34 -21.29 -3.31
C ALA A 84 -10.66 -20.50 -3.51
N SER A 85 -11.79 -20.94 -2.94
CA SER A 85 -13.05 -20.18 -3.00
C SER A 85 -12.95 -18.82 -2.31
N VAL A 86 -12.02 -18.65 -1.38
CA VAL A 86 -11.77 -17.39 -0.65
C VAL A 86 -11.55 -16.18 -1.57
N TYR A 87 -11.13 -16.37 -2.82
CA TYR A 87 -10.89 -15.29 -3.77
C TYR A 87 -12.07 -15.01 -4.71
N ARG A 88 -13.08 -15.86 -4.74
CA ARG A 88 -14.15 -15.80 -5.75
C ARG A 88 -15.57 -15.85 -5.22
N ASP A 89 -15.76 -16.18 -3.93
CA ASP A 89 -17.08 -16.21 -3.31
C ASP A 89 -17.56 -14.78 -3.01
N PRO A 90 -18.61 -14.29 -3.71
CA PRO A 90 -19.14 -12.96 -3.49
C PRO A 90 -19.81 -12.81 -2.11
N THR A 91 -20.37 -13.88 -1.56
CA THR A 91 -20.99 -13.85 -0.23
C THR A 91 -19.95 -13.64 0.85
N ARG A 92 -18.82 -14.34 0.73
CA ARG A 92 -17.68 -14.15 1.62
C ARG A 92 -17.12 -12.74 1.47
N PHE A 93 -16.98 -12.22 0.26
CA PHE A 93 -16.50 -10.88 0.00
C PHE A 93 -17.35 -9.81 0.70
N GLU A 94 -18.68 -9.94 0.68
CA GLU A 94 -19.56 -9.01 1.39
C GLU A 94 -19.35 -9.07 2.92
N LEU A 95 -19.13 -10.24 3.47
CA LEU A 95 -18.78 -10.39 4.89
C LEU A 95 -17.41 -9.76 5.21
N GLU A 96 -16.43 -9.93 4.34
CA GLU A 96 -15.12 -9.27 4.48
C GLU A 96 -15.26 -7.75 4.44
N ARG A 97 -16.06 -7.24 3.52
CA ARG A 97 -16.32 -5.79 3.39
C ARG A 97 -16.96 -5.24 4.67
N GLU A 98 -17.99 -5.92 5.20
CA GLU A 98 -18.73 -5.46 6.37
C GLU A 98 -17.92 -5.64 7.68
N ARG A 99 -17.31 -6.81 7.88
CA ARG A 99 -16.79 -7.23 9.17
C ARG A 99 -15.28 -7.04 9.31
N VAL A 100 -14.58 -7.05 8.20
CA VAL A 100 -13.12 -6.83 8.20
C VAL A 100 -12.81 -5.41 7.78
N LEU A 101 -13.01 -5.05 6.52
CA LEU A 101 -12.66 -3.73 6.00
C LEU A 101 -13.46 -2.60 6.67
N GLY A 102 -14.72 -2.86 7.00
CA GLY A 102 -15.59 -1.91 7.71
C GLY A 102 -15.25 -1.71 9.20
N ARG A 103 -14.38 -2.54 9.78
CA ARG A 103 -14.07 -2.49 11.22
C ARG A 103 -12.58 -2.35 11.56
N HIS A 104 -11.72 -2.30 10.55
CA HIS A 104 -10.27 -2.13 10.74
C HIS A 104 -9.79 -0.81 10.15
N TRP A 105 -8.60 -0.40 10.60
CA TRP A 105 -7.99 0.83 10.12
C TRP A 105 -7.39 0.65 8.72
N MET A 106 -7.68 1.60 7.85
CA MET A 106 -7.21 1.64 6.47
C MET A 106 -6.55 2.99 6.17
N LEU A 107 -5.53 3.00 5.32
CA LEU A 107 -4.92 4.25 4.87
C LEU A 107 -5.89 5.05 4.02
N ALA A 108 -6.00 6.36 4.31
CA ALA A 108 -6.79 7.30 3.51
C ALA A 108 -5.93 8.29 2.74
N GLY A 109 -4.70 8.55 3.17
CA GLY A 109 -3.79 9.47 2.52
C GLY A 109 -2.63 9.88 3.42
N ARG A 110 -1.87 10.89 2.97
CA ARG A 110 -0.75 11.46 3.72
C ARG A 110 -1.19 12.70 4.50
N SER A 111 -0.62 12.87 5.71
CA SER A 111 -0.87 14.07 6.54
C SER A 111 -0.47 15.36 5.85
N GLU A 112 0.54 15.32 4.99
CA GLU A 112 1.00 16.47 4.20
C GLU A 112 -0.01 16.98 3.17
N GLN A 113 -1.03 16.18 2.83
CA GLN A 113 -2.09 16.59 1.91
C GLN A 113 -3.14 17.51 2.58
N VAL A 114 -3.17 17.56 3.92
CA VAL A 114 -4.14 18.34 4.72
C VAL A 114 -3.41 19.05 5.87
N GLN A 115 -2.52 19.98 5.56
CA GLN A 115 -1.69 20.68 6.55
C GLN A 115 -2.41 21.82 7.23
N GLY A 116 -3.22 22.58 6.48
CA GLY A 116 -3.90 23.77 6.93
C GLY A 116 -5.31 23.52 7.44
N SER A 117 -5.80 24.41 8.30
CA SER A 117 -7.21 24.37 8.75
C SER A 117 -8.17 24.44 7.56
N GLY A 118 -9.07 23.48 7.47
CA GLY A 118 -10.03 23.34 6.37
C GLY A 118 -9.46 22.69 5.12
N ASP A 119 -8.20 22.21 5.13
CA ASP A 119 -7.71 21.35 4.07
C ASP A 119 -8.37 19.98 4.19
N TRP A 120 -8.65 19.36 3.04
CA TRP A 120 -9.38 18.11 3.01
C TRP A 120 -8.96 17.22 1.84
N ILE A 121 -9.16 15.93 2.04
CA ILE A 121 -9.05 14.87 1.02
C ILE A 121 -10.31 14.01 1.03
N THR A 122 -10.60 13.34 -0.10
CA THR A 122 -11.57 12.25 -0.15
C THR A 122 -10.87 10.91 -0.30
N TYR A 123 -11.41 9.91 0.39
CA TYR A 123 -11.05 8.51 0.22
C TYR A 123 -12.20 7.78 -0.48
N GLU A 124 -11.89 6.96 -1.48
CA GLU A 124 -12.86 6.13 -2.20
C GLU A 124 -12.37 4.68 -2.24
N GLY A 125 -13.14 3.80 -1.64
CA GLY A 125 -12.87 2.36 -1.61
C GLY A 125 -13.97 1.60 -0.86
N HIS A 126 -14.13 0.33 -1.13
CA HIS A 126 -15.10 -0.56 -0.46
C HIS A 126 -16.56 -0.12 -0.62
N ASP A 127 -16.89 0.49 -1.76
CA ASP A 127 -18.18 1.16 -2.01
C ASP A 127 -18.47 2.35 -1.09
N GLU A 128 -17.45 2.88 -0.42
CA GLU A 128 -17.53 4.02 0.49
C GLU A 128 -16.76 5.22 -0.06
N CYS A 129 -17.28 6.41 0.22
CA CYS A 129 -16.63 7.68 -0.04
C CYS A 129 -16.59 8.49 1.26
N ILE A 130 -15.39 8.90 1.68
CA ILE A 130 -15.15 9.56 2.97
C ILE A 130 -14.46 10.90 2.73
N VAL A 131 -14.87 11.93 3.45
CA VAL A 131 -14.14 13.20 3.52
C VAL A 131 -13.34 13.24 4.82
N VAL A 132 -12.06 13.56 4.73
CA VAL A 132 -11.20 13.83 5.89
C VAL A 132 -10.79 15.28 5.85
N VAL A 133 -10.95 16.00 6.98
CA VAL A 133 -10.73 17.44 7.07
C VAL A 133 -9.84 17.78 8.25
N ARG A 134 -8.80 18.63 8.04
CA ARG A 134 -8.00 19.22 9.10
C ARG A 134 -8.77 20.32 9.79
N GLN A 135 -8.88 20.26 11.11
CA GLN A 135 -9.56 21.25 11.93
C GLN A 135 -8.62 22.39 12.36
N GLY A 136 -9.20 23.49 12.86
CA GLY A 136 -8.44 24.65 13.30
C GLY A 136 -7.56 24.42 14.55
N ASP A 137 -7.84 23.38 15.31
CA ASP A 137 -7.04 22.94 16.46
C ASP A 137 -5.96 21.89 16.10
N GLY A 138 -5.82 21.59 14.80
CA GLY A 138 -4.88 20.61 14.28
C GLY A 138 -5.40 19.18 14.27
N SER A 139 -6.55 18.89 14.88
CA SER A 139 -7.17 17.55 14.83
C SER A 139 -7.73 17.22 13.44
N LEU A 140 -8.05 15.96 13.19
CA LEU A 140 -8.78 15.52 12.00
C LEU A 140 -10.24 15.22 12.34
N SER A 141 -11.11 15.44 11.37
CA SER A 141 -12.49 14.92 11.36
C SER A 141 -12.71 14.14 10.07
N ALA A 142 -13.49 13.08 10.13
CA ALA A 142 -13.88 12.32 8.96
C ALA A 142 -15.38 11.96 9.01
N PHE A 143 -15.99 11.92 7.84
CA PHE A 143 -17.39 11.55 7.70
C PHE A 143 -17.67 10.98 6.30
N HIS A 144 -18.74 10.17 6.19
CA HIS A 144 -19.19 9.68 4.89
C HIS A 144 -19.58 10.85 3.97
N ASN A 145 -19.02 10.87 2.79
CA ASN A 145 -19.28 11.88 1.75
C ASN A 145 -20.63 11.69 1.08
N VAL A 146 -21.68 11.56 1.88
CA VAL A 146 -23.04 11.27 1.41
C VAL A 146 -24.01 12.27 2.00
N CYS A 147 -24.64 13.08 1.16
CA CYS A 147 -25.64 14.03 1.58
C CYS A 147 -26.88 13.32 2.13
N ARG A 148 -27.29 13.68 3.34
CA ARG A 148 -28.42 13.06 4.05
C ARG A 148 -29.78 13.33 3.42
N HIS A 149 -29.86 14.23 2.44
CA HIS A 149 -31.10 14.49 1.71
C HIS A 149 -31.42 13.36 0.72
N ARG A 150 -30.60 13.19 -0.33
CA ARG A 150 -30.85 12.23 -1.42
C ARG A 150 -29.59 11.52 -1.91
N GLY A 151 -28.50 11.53 -1.13
CA GLY A 151 -27.34 10.68 -1.33
C GLY A 151 -26.23 11.13 -2.27
N PRO A 152 -26.27 12.31 -2.96
CA PRO A 152 -25.10 12.69 -3.73
C PRO A 152 -23.91 12.98 -2.83
N ALA A 153 -22.69 12.97 -3.38
CA ALA A 153 -21.50 13.40 -2.67
C ALA A 153 -21.68 14.85 -2.17
N ILE A 154 -21.28 15.10 -0.92
CA ILE A 154 -21.24 16.44 -0.33
C ILE A 154 -20.14 17.26 -0.99
N VAL A 155 -19.01 16.59 -1.28
CA VAL A 155 -17.82 17.15 -1.94
C VAL A 155 -17.51 16.29 -3.16
N ALA A 156 -17.39 16.92 -4.32
CA ALA A 156 -17.15 16.22 -5.59
C ALA A 156 -15.66 16.08 -5.92
N GLU A 157 -14.83 16.99 -5.43
CA GLU A 157 -13.40 17.02 -5.69
C GLU A 157 -12.66 16.05 -4.79
N LYS A 158 -11.48 15.58 -5.24
CA LYS A 158 -10.64 14.65 -4.46
C LYS A 158 -9.88 15.34 -3.33
N THR A 159 -9.55 16.61 -3.48
CA THR A 159 -8.79 17.40 -2.49
C THR A 159 -9.19 18.87 -2.56
N GLY A 160 -8.91 19.62 -1.50
CA GLY A 160 -9.04 21.06 -1.49
C GLY A 160 -8.50 21.67 -0.20
N CYS A 161 -8.53 23.00 -0.10
CA CYS A 161 -7.93 23.72 1.02
C CYS A 161 -8.85 24.80 1.58
N GLY A 162 -8.66 25.12 2.87
CA GLY A 162 -9.28 26.25 3.54
C GLY A 162 -10.80 26.22 3.62
N ALA A 163 -11.43 25.06 3.53
CA ALA A 163 -12.88 24.93 3.63
C ALA A 163 -13.37 25.35 5.02
N ARG A 164 -14.41 26.14 5.07
CA ARG A 164 -15.14 26.48 6.30
C ARG A 164 -16.45 25.70 6.43
N ARG A 165 -16.96 25.20 5.31
CA ARG A 165 -18.17 24.41 5.16
C ARG A 165 -18.21 23.79 3.79
N PHE A 166 -19.02 22.76 3.63
CA PHE A 166 -19.30 22.08 2.35
C PHE A 166 -20.76 22.27 1.99
N SER A 167 -21.04 22.57 0.74
CA SER A 167 -22.40 22.73 0.23
C SER A 167 -22.67 21.62 -0.78
N CYS A 168 -23.67 20.79 -0.50
CA CYS A 168 -24.10 19.75 -1.42
C CYS A 168 -24.51 20.36 -2.76
N PRO A 169 -23.94 19.90 -3.90
CA PRO A 169 -24.17 20.52 -5.20
C PRO A 169 -25.59 20.33 -5.74
N TYR A 170 -26.37 19.44 -5.13
CA TYR A 170 -27.72 19.13 -5.63
C TYR A 170 -28.77 20.10 -5.13
N HIS A 171 -28.92 20.29 -3.80
CA HIS A 171 -29.95 21.15 -3.22
C HIS A 171 -29.41 22.15 -2.20
N GLY A 172 -28.11 22.39 -2.16
CA GLY A 172 -27.50 23.38 -1.29
C GLY A 172 -27.53 23.07 0.20
N TRP A 173 -27.73 21.83 0.62
CA TRP A 173 -27.58 21.47 2.03
C TRP A 173 -26.13 21.69 2.47
N VAL A 174 -25.94 22.37 3.60
CA VAL A 174 -24.64 22.84 4.07
C VAL A 174 -24.19 22.06 5.30
N TYR A 175 -22.99 21.54 5.23
CA TYR A 175 -22.33 20.84 6.31
C TYR A 175 -21.12 21.63 6.79
N ASP A 176 -20.84 21.63 8.08
CA ASP A 176 -19.57 22.15 8.60
C ASP A 176 -18.41 21.16 8.34
N THR A 177 -17.20 21.54 8.72
CA THR A 177 -16.00 20.73 8.53
C THR A 177 -15.94 19.45 9.39
N LYS A 178 -16.89 19.27 10.30
CA LYS A 178 -17.08 18.06 11.12
C LYS A 178 -18.23 17.19 10.63
N GLY A 179 -18.87 17.58 9.51
CA GLY A 179 -19.99 16.84 8.94
C GLY A 179 -21.35 17.17 9.56
N LYS A 180 -21.44 18.13 10.50
CA LYS A 180 -22.72 18.56 11.07
C LYS A 180 -23.51 19.35 10.03
N LEU A 181 -24.78 19.05 9.88
CA LEU A 181 -25.70 19.81 9.01
C LEU A 181 -26.02 21.17 9.65
N VAL A 182 -25.62 22.26 8.98
CA VAL A 182 -25.73 23.62 9.51
C VAL A 182 -26.64 24.52 8.69
N GLY A 183 -27.06 24.09 7.49
CA GLY A 183 -27.95 24.86 6.63
C GLY A 183 -28.78 23.97 5.72
N ILE A 184 -30.07 24.29 5.60
CA ILE A 184 -31.03 23.66 4.70
C ILE A 184 -31.83 24.80 4.06
N PRO A 185 -31.82 24.94 2.72
CA PRO A 185 -32.73 25.81 2.02
C PRO A 185 -34.18 25.39 2.30
N GLU A 186 -35.07 26.36 2.50
CA GLU A 186 -36.52 26.11 2.75
C GLU A 186 -36.72 25.04 3.85
N ARG A 187 -35.99 25.21 4.97
CA ARG A 187 -35.96 24.26 6.08
C ARG A 187 -37.34 23.96 6.65
N GLU A 188 -38.25 24.90 6.61
CA GLU A 188 -39.64 24.80 7.08
C GLU A 188 -40.42 23.67 6.39
N ASP A 189 -40.09 23.38 5.13
CA ASP A 189 -40.77 22.36 4.34
C ASP A 189 -40.42 20.92 4.78
N PHE A 190 -39.32 20.76 5.52
CA PHE A 190 -38.84 19.44 5.96
C PHE A 190 -39.40 18.99 7.31
N GLY A 191 -40.14 19.85 8.03
CA GLY A 191 -40.55 19.58 9.40
C GLY A 191 -39.35 19.58 10.39
N THR A 192 -39.59 20.08 11.60
CA THR A 192 -38.51 20.27 12.58
C THR A 192 -37.91 18.95 13.06
N ASP A 193 -38.74 17.92 13.26
CA ASP A 193 -38.36 16.66 13.86
C ASP A 193 -37.51 15.77 12.91
N HIS A 194 -37.71 15.92 11.60
CA HIS A 194 -36.99 15.09 10.62
C HIS A 194 -35.56 15.57 10.33
N VAL A 195 -35.26 16.83 10.63
CA VAL A 195 -33.98 17.46 10.35
C VAL A 195 -33.25 17.98 11.60
N ALA A 196 -33.81 17.67 12.78
CA ALA A 196 -33.13 17.90 14.04
C ALA A 196 -31.95 16.94 14.17
N ASP A 197 -30.80 17.44 14.55
CA ASP A 197 -29.59 16.68 14.90
C ASP A 197 -29.06 15.69 13.84
N ILE A 198 -29.45 15.83 12.56
CA ILE A 198 -28.86 15.04 11.49
C ILE A 198 -27.56 15.69 10.99
N GLY A 199 -26.66 14.83 10.53
CA GLY A 199 -25.40 15.22 9.90
C GLY A 199 -24.89 14.09 9.01
N ALA A 200 -23.79 14.30 8.34
CA ALA A 200 -23.05 13.22 7.70
C ALA A 200 -22.62 12.21 8.77
N ILE A 201 -22.61 10.93 8.42
CA ILE A 201 -22.25 9.86 9.38
C ILE A 201 -20.76 9.98 9.67
N PRO A 202 -20.35 10.08 10.95
CA PRO A 202 -18.95 10.21 11.31
C PRO A 202 -18.18 8.92 11.08
N VAL A 203 -16.91 9.06 10.70
CA VAL A 203 -15.93 7.99 10.53
C VAL A 203 -14.80 8.22 11.53
N ALA A 204 -14.27 7.15 12.14
CA ALA A 204 -13.11 7.28 12.99
C ALA A 204 -11.89 7.64 12.13
N VAL A 205 -11.08 8.57 12.63
CA VAL A 205 -9.87 9.04 11.93
C VAL A 205 -8.73 9.20 12.93
N GLY A 206 -7.52 8.85 12.51
CA GLY A 206 -6.30 9.00 13.29
C GLY A 206 -5.10 9.30 12.41
N GLU A 207 -4.00 9.72 13.03
CA GLU A 207 -2.72 9.95 12.37
C GLU A 207 -1.63 9.13 13.05
N TRP A 208 -0.81 8.47 12.23
CA TRP A 208 0.40 7.81 12.67
C TRP A 208 1.39 7.65 11.50
N GLY A 209 2.67 7.90 11.76
CA GLY A 209 3.74 7.75 10.77
C GLY A 209 3.61 8.68 9.56
N GLY A 210 2.99 9.87 9.73
CA GLY A 210 2.70 10.79 8.63
C GLY A 210 1.56 10.33 7.71
N TRP A 211 0.80 9.33 8.12
CA TRP A 211 -0.35 8.79 7.41
C TRP A 211 -1.66 9.09 8.12
N ILE A 212 -2.69 9.33 7.33
CA ILE A 212 -4.08 9.43 7.78
C ILE A 212 -4.73 8.05 7.67
N TRP A 213 -5.32 7.62 8.77
CA TRP A 213 -6.01 6.34 8.89
C TRP A 213 -7.48 6.58 9.17
N ILE A 214 -8.35 5.76 8.56
CA ILE A 214 -9.80 5.78 8.79
C ILE A 214 -10.29 4.41 9.23
N ASN A 215 -11.37 4.40 10.04
CA ASN A 215 -12.07 3.18 10.41
C ASN A 215 -13.59 3.41 10.31
N LEU A 216 -14.23 2.64 9.46
CA LEU A 216 -15.65 2.82 9.11
C LEU A 216 -16.61 2.40 10.24
N ALA A 217 -16.14 1.69 11.27
CA ALA A 217 -16.95 1.38 12.45
C ALA A 217 -17.42 2.65 13.21
N GLY A 218 -16.78 3.79 12.94
CA GLY A 218 -17.08 5.06 13.56
C GLY A 218 -16.31 5.27 14.88
N PRO A 219 -16.28 6.53 15.37
CA PRO A 219 -15.42 6.93 16.50
C PRO A 219 -15.73 6.19 17.81
N ASP A 220 -16.98 5.78 18.02
CA ASP A 220 -17.41 5.13 19.27
C ASP A 220 -17.09 3.62 19.33
N LYS A 221 -16.80 3.00 18.18
CA LYS A 221 -16.62 1.55 18.05
C LYS A 221 -15.22 1.14 17.57
N ALA A 222 -14.49 2.04 16.94
CA ALA A 222 -13.15 1.77 16.46
C ALA A 222 -12.19 1.51 17.62
N VAL A 223 -11.45 0.40 17.56
CA VAL A 223 -10.31 0.17 18.45
C VAL A 223 -9.29 1.31 18.23
N PRO A 224 -8.60 1.82 19.27
CA PRO A 224 -7.59 2.85 19.09
C PRO A 224 -6.54 2.46 18.02
N LEU A 225 -6.15 3.41 17.17
CA LEU A 225 -5.27 3.15 16.01
C LEU A 225 -3.97 2.43 16.43
N LEU A 226 -3.26 2.95 17.43
CA LEU A 226 -1.99 2.36 17.87
C LEU A 226 -2.16 0.99 18.54
N GLU A 227 -3.31 0.72 19.15
CA GLU A 227 -3.64 -0.61 19.66
C GLU A 227 -3.85 -1.61 18.51
N SER A 228 -4.52 -1.17 17.44
CA SER A 228 -4.73 -1.99 16.24
C SER A 228 -3.44 -2.30 15.48
N ILE A 229 -2.55 -1.30 15.33
CA ILE A 229 -1.23 -1.48 14.72
C ILE A 229 -0.34 -2.37 15.60
N GLY A 230 -0.47 -2.24 16.91
CA GLY A 230 0.32 -2.94 17.91
C GLY A 230 1.70 -2.29 18.18
N PRO A 231 2.23 -2.49 19.41
CA PRO A 231 3.47 -1.85 19.82
C PRO A 231 4.69 -2.31 19.03
N ASP A 232 4.73 -3.58 18.62
CA ASP A 232 5.88 -4.11 17.89
C ASP A 232 6.04 -3.42 16.52
N ILE A 233 4.95 -3.31 15.76
CA ILE A 233 4.99 -2.60 14.47
C ILE A 233 5.16 -1.09 14.67
N SER A 234 4.41 -0.48 15.58
CA SER A 234 4.47 0.97 15.76
C SER A 234 5.85 1.44 16.21
N ASN A 235 6.58 0.64 16.99
CA ASN A 235 7.95 0.95 17.40
C ASN A 235 8.96 0.66 16.30
N ASP A 236 8.89 -0.51 15.67
CA ASP A 236 9.86 -0.94 14.67
C ASP A 236 9.72 -0.14 13.36
N LEU A 237 8.53 -0.12 12.76
CA LEU A 237 8.25 0.69 11.56
C LEU A 237 8.38 2.20 11.85
N GLY A 238 8.05 2.64 13.07
CA GLY A 238 8.20 4.03 13.50
C GLY A 238 9.65 4.53 13.49
N ALA A 239 10.64 3.64 13.56
CA ALA A 239 12.06 4.01 13.47
C ALA A 239 12.45 4.63 12.12
N PHE A 240 11.70 4.35 11.06
CA PHE A 240 11.91 4.96 9.74
C PHE A 240 11.48 6.43 9.67
N LYS A 241 10.75 6.95 10.68
CA LYS A 241 10.32 8.35 10.71
C LYS A 241 9.62 8.80 9.43
N MET A 242 8.62 8.03 9.00
CA MET A 242 7.87 8.32 7.77
C MET A 242 7.16 9.68 7.80
N GLU A 243 6.91 10.23 8.97
CA GLU A 243 6.36 11.58 9.16
C GLU A 243 7.31 12.69 8.68
N ASP A 244 8.63 12.41 8.64
CA ASP A 244 9.65 13.33 8.13
C ASP A 244 9.92 13.15 6.64
N MET A 245 9.32 12.14 6.00
CA MET A 245 9.45 11.86 4.58
C MET A 245 8.39 12.62 3.77
N ILE A 246 8.66 12.83 2.50
CA ILE A 246 7.72 13.44 1.55
C ILE A 246 7.22 12.41 0.55
N LEU A 247 5.98 12.60 0.12
CA LEU A 247 5.40 11.83 -0.97
C LEU A 247 6.05 12.25 -2.29
N HIS A 248 6.74 11.31 -2.94
CA HIS A 248 7.36 11.54 -4.24
C HIS A 248 6.41 11.21 -5.39
N ASP A 249 5.75 10.05 -5.33
CA ASP A 249 4.90 9.55 -6.41
C ASP A 249 3.78 8.66 -5.87
N VAL A 250 2.70 8.54 -6.63
CA VAL A 250 1.62 7.56 -6.38
C VAL A 250 1.21 6.95 -7.70
N ILE A 251 1.31 5.64 -7.80
CA ILE A 251 0.86 4.90 -8.96
C ILE A 251 -0.41 4.14 -8.60
N GLU A 252 -1.38 4.18 -9.51
CA GLU A 252 -2.64 3.47 -9.38
C GLU A 252 -2.79 2.48 -10.54
N TRP A 253 -3.11 1.23 -10.21
CA TRP A 253 -3.52 0.21 -11.17
C TRP A 253 -4.92 -0.29 -10.88
N ASP A 254 -5.65 -0.57 -11.93
CA ASP A 254 -6.92 -1.28 -11.87
C ASP A 254 -6.66 -2.75 -12.24
N VAL A 255 -6.63 -3.60 -11.23
CA VAL A 255 -6.20 -5.00 -11.37
C VAL A 255 -7.42 -5.93 -11.30
N PRO A 256 -7.67 -6.78 -12.29
CA PRO A 256 -8.86 -7.64 -12.35
C PRO A 256 -8.69 -8.89 -11.48
N ILE A 257 -8.36 -8.72 -10.19
CA ILE A 257 -8.17 -9.80 -9.23
C ILE A 257 -8.70 -9.43 -7.84
N ASN A 258 -8.96 -10.43 -7.01
CA ASN A 258 -9.29 -10.25 -5.60
C ASN A 258 -8.10 -9.64 -4.83
N TYR A 259 -8.36 -8.63 -4.00
CA TYR A 259 -7.35 -7.90 -3.26
C TYR A 259 -6.46 -8.77 -2.36
N LYS A 260 -7.00 -9.88 -1.82
CA LYS A 260 -6.24 -10.82 -0.99
C LYS A 260 -5.13 -11.51 -1.76
N ALA A 261 -5.32 -11.77 -3.06
CA ALA A 261 -4.26 -12.36 -3.88
C ALA A 261 -3.06 -11.42 -4.06
N ILE A 262 -3.29 -10.11 -4.00
CA ILE A 262 -2.20 -9.12 -3.99
C ILE A 262 -1.49 -9.15 -2.63
N ILE A 263 -2.25 -9.15 -1.52
CA ILE A 263 -1.67 -9.25 -0.17
C ILE A 263 -0.89 -10.56 0.00
N ASP A 264 -1.37 -11.66 -0.55
CA ASP A 264 -0.68 -12.96 -0.49
C ASP A 264 0.70 -12.90 -1.15
N GLY A 265 0.82 -12.20 -2.29
CA GLY A 265 2.12 -11.96 -2.94
C GLY A 265 3.11 -11.21 -2.04
N PHE A 266 2.65 -10.33 -1.14
CA PHE A 266 3.50 -9.66 -0.15
C PHE A 266 3.69 -10.48 1.15
N ASN A 267 2.89 -11.51 1.36
CA ASN A 267 3.03 -12.40 2.51
C ASN A 267 4.06 -13.52 2.32
N GLU A 268 4.72 -13.57 1.17
CA GLU A 268 5.74 -14.56 0.87
C GLU A 268 6.90 -13.90 0.09
N ILE A 269 7.96 -14.66 -0.13
CA ILE A 269 9.15 -14.26 -0.91
C ILE A 269 9.57 -15.37 -1.88
N TYR A 270 8.68 -16.35 -2.11
CA TYR A 270 9.00 -17.55 -2.89
C TYR A 270 9.00 -17.27 -4.39
N HIS A 271 8.06 -16.40 -4.88
CA HIS A 271 7.98 -15.99 -6.28
C HIS A 271 9.16 -15.13 -6.75
N VAL A 272 9.83 -14.43 -5.82
CA VAL A 272 10.85 -13.42 -6.12
C VAL A 272 11.97 -13.94 -7.01
N THR A 273 12.37 -15.19 -6.83
CA THR A 273 13.44 -15.80 -7.63
C THR A 273 13.02 -16.03 -9.09
N GLU A 274 11.83 -16.58 -9.30
CA GLU A 274 11.38 -17.02 -10.61
C GLU A 274 10.69 -15.90 -11.39
N LEU A 275 9.85 -15.12 -10.73
CA LEU A 275 9.09 -14.05 -11.36
C LEU A 275 9.97 -12.84 -11.66
N HIS A 276 10.71 -12.36 -10.66
CA HIS A 276 11.54 -11.16 -10.79
C HIS A 276 12.96 -11.44 -11.27
N HIS A 277 13.26 -12.68 -11.63
CA HIS A 277 14.58 -13.08 -12.11
C HIS A 277 15.73 -12.54 -11.25
N SER A 278 15.51 -12.57 -9.92
CA SER A 278 16.43 -11.98 -8.95
C SER A 278 17.83 -12.56 -9.05
N PRO A 279 18.89 -11.76 -8.87
CA PRO A 279 20.26 -12.24 -8.86
C PRO A 279 20.46 -13.34 -7.82
N PRO A 280 21.39 -14.32 -8.07
CA PRO A 280 21.64 -15.43 -7.17
C PRO A 280 21.99 -15.00 -5.73
N GLU A 281 22.64 -13.85 -5.57
CA GLU A 281 23.00 -13.28 -4.27
C GLU A 281 21.75 -12.88 -3.50
N PHE A 282 20.76 -12.29 -4.16
CA PHE A 282 19.48 -11.93 -3.55
C PHE A 282 18.65 -13.17 -3.23
N THR A 283 18.58 -14.13 -4.16
CA THR A 283 17.97 -15.44 -3.92
C THR A 283 18.58 -16.14 -2.71
N LYS A 284 19.91 -16.05 -2.54
CA LYS A 284 20.58 -16.55 -1.35
C LYS A 284 20.13 -15.80 -0.11
N ALA A 285 20.04 -14.47 -0.18
CA ALA A 285 19.64 -13.61 0.94
C ALA A 285 18.22 -13.91 1.43
N THR A 286 17.26 -14.22 0.54
CA THR A 286 15.89 -14.57 0.93
C THR A 286 15.81 -15.80 1.83
N ARG A 287 16.81 -16.70 1.80
CA ARG A 287 16.87 -17.88 2.67
C ARG A 287 17.19 -17.54 4.13
N PHE A 288 17.67 -16.33 4.38
CA PHE A 288 17.99 -15.81 5.71
C PHE A 288 16.93 -14.82 6.21
N ALA A 289 15.82 -14.68 5.48
CA ALA A 289 14.72 -13.84 5.93
C ALA A 289 14.21 -14.26 7.30
N SER A 290 13.91 -13.29 8.15
CA SER A 290 13.27 -13.50 9.43
C SER A 290 11.82 -13.01 9.38
N PHE A 291 10.95 -13.72 10.09
CA PHE A 291 9.52 -13.47 10.11
C PHE A 291 9.06 -13.25 11.54
N HIS A 292 8.19 -12.28 11.76
CA HIS A 292 7.59 -11.98 13.04
C HIS A 292 6.08 -11.79 12.87
N VAL A 293 5.32 -12.29 13.83
CA VAL A 293 3.86 -12.19 13.86
C VAL A 293 3.46 -11.46 15.13
N THR A 294 2.65 -10.43 15.01
CA THR A 294 2.15 -9.66 16.13
C THR A 294 0.66 -9.35 15.94
N GLY A 295 -0.19 -10.03 16.73
CA GLY A 295 -1.65 -9.97 16.53
C GLY A 295 -2.04 -10.44 15.14
N ASP A 296 -2.72 -9.56 14.39
CA ASP A 296 -3.13 -9.84 13.00
C ASP A 296 -2.11 -9.36 11.96
N ASN A 297 -1.01 -8.76 12.40
CA ASN A 297 0.00 -8.10 11.58
C ASN A 297 1.25 -8.96 11.40
N PHE A 298 2.01 -8.69 10.34
CA PHE A 298 3.22 -9.45 10.00
C PHE A 298 4.40 -8.55 9.71
N MET A 299 5.60 -9.01 10.07
CA MET A 299 6.87 -8.41 9.68
C MET A 299 7.76 -9.45 9.01
N CYS A 300 8.53 -9.03 8.02
CA CYS A 300 9.51 -9.86 7.33
C CYS A 300 10.74 -9.01 7.02
N PHE A 301 11.91 -9.48 7.44
CA PHE A 301 13.17 -8.80 7.18
C PHE A 301 14.03 -9.66 6.27
N VAL A 302 14.27 -9.19 5.05
CA VAL A 302 15.12 -9.85 4.07
C VAL A 302 16.48 -9.15 4.08
N PRO A 303 17.57 -9.82 4.54
CA PRO A 303 18.88 -9.18 4.57
C PRO A 303 19.32 -8.77 3.17
N ARG A 304 20.00 -7.65 3.06
CA ARG A 304 20.66 -7.26 1.80
C ARG A 304 21.83 -8.21 1.52
N PRO A 305 22.10 -8.57 0.26
CA PRO A 305 23.22 -9.45 -0.08
C PRO A 305 24.55 -9.01 0.51
N VAL A 306 24.82 -7.71 0.50
CA VAL A 306 26.05 -7.09 1.04
C VAL A 306 26.19 -7.23 2.56
N SER A 307 25.13 -7.50 3.26
CA SER A 307 25.08 -7.59 4.73
C SER A 307 25.05 -9.04 5.25
N LEU A 308 25.13 -10.04 4.38
CA LEU A 308 25.00 -11.44 4.79
C LEU A 308 26.11 -11.91 5.74
N GLU A 309 27.30 -11.36 5.61
CA GLU A 309 28.43 -11.69 6.48
C GLU A 309 28.27 -11.11 7.89
N GLU A 310 27.47 -10.06 8.03
CA GLU A 310 27.22 -9.35 9.28
C GLU A 310 26.02 -9.92 10.06
N LEU A 311 25.24 -10.84 9.48
CA LEU A 311 23.99 -11.36 10.06
C LEU A 311 24.15 -11.90 11.49
N SER A 312 25.30 -12.45 11.82
CA SER A 312 25.62 -12.96 13.15
C SER A 312 26.24 -11.92 14.07
N SER A 313 26.54 -10.73 13.56
CA SER A 313 27.15 -9.64 14.33
C SER A 313 26.18 -9.08 15.37
N GLU A 314 26.70 -8.72 16.54
CA GLU A 314 25.93 -7.98 17.55
C GLU A 314 25.52 -6.57 17.08
N THR A 315 26.22 -6.06 16.05
CA THR A 315 25.95 -4.75 15.45
C THR A 315 25.01 -4.80 14.26
N TYR A 316 24.49 -5.99 13.88
CA TYR A 316 23.54 -6.09 12.79
C TYR A 316 22.26 -5.35 13.11
N ASP A 317 21.91 -4.42 12.23
CA ASP A 317 20.73 -3.58 12.33
C ASP A 317 19.85 -3.83 11.08
N HIS A 318 18.69 -4.45 11.28
CA HIS A 318 17.81 -4.80 10.17
C HIS A 318 17.26 -3.58 9.43
N HIS A 319 17.08 -2.42 10.10
CA HIS A 319 16.61 -1.20 9.43
C HIS A 319 17.61 -0.69 8.39
N ARG A 320 18.91 -0.94 8.58
CA ARG A 320 19.98 -0.53 7.66
C ARG A 320 20.38 -1.63 6.69
N ASN A 321 20.28 -2.87 7.14
CA ASN A 321 20.90 -4.02 6.48
C ASN A 321 19.90 -4.97 5.83
N SER A 322 18.59 -4.64 5.89
CA SER A 322 17.52 -5.46 5.30
C SER A 322 16.56 -4.62 4.48
N ILE A 323 15.79 -5.30 3.66
CA ILE A 323 14.50 -4.82 3.17
C ILE A 323 13.48 -5.28 4.20
N CYS A 324 12.74 -4.34 4.77
CA CYS A 324 11.79 -4.60 5.84
C CYS A 324 10.36 -4.50 5.30
N HIS A 325 9.62 -5.61 5.38
CA HIS A 325 8.22 -5.66 5.00
C HIS A 325 7.33 -5.71 6.24
N TYR A 326 6.32 -4.86 6.27
CA TYR A 326 5.30 -4.86 7.31
C TYR A 326 3.94 -4.96 6.65
N VAL A 327 3.17 -5.96 7.05
CA VAL A 327 1.77 -6.08 6.64
C VAL A 327 0.90 -5.66 7.81
N VAL A 328 0.28 -4.50 7.68
CA VAL A 328 -0.71 -3.99 8.62
C VAL A 328 -2.08 -4.43 8.11
N PHE A 329 -2.69 -5.34 8.88
CA PHE A 329 -3.99 -5.91 8.55
C PHE A 329 -5.07 -4.81 8.46
N PRO A 330 -6.00 -4.85 7.47
CA PRO A 330 -6.18 -5.95 6.52
C PRO A 330 -5.45 -5.77 5.18
N ASN A 331 -5.06 -4.56 4.76
CA ASN A 331 -4.70 -4.32 3.37
C ASN A 331 -3.60 -3.27 3.15
N THR A 332 -2.72 -3.09 4.12
CA THR A 332 -1.62 -2.13 3.97
C THR A 332 -0.28 -2.82 4.13
N VAL A 333 0.60 -2.64 3.15
CA VAL A 333 1.95 -3.20 3.17
C VAL A 333 2.97 -2.07 3.07
N PHE A 334 3.90 -2.03 4.02
CA PHE A 334 5.06 -1.15 3.97
C PHE A 334 6.27 -1.97 3.52
N ASN A 335 6.92 -1.53 2.47
CA ASN A 335 8.18 -2.07 1.97
C ASN A 335 9.27 -1.02 2.20
N CYS A 336 9.99 -1.18 3.30
CA CYS A 336 10.95 -0.21 3.78
C CYS A 336 12.36 -0.59 3.36
N ASN A 337 12.95 0.25 2.53
CA ASN A 337 14.38 0.28 2.29
C ASN A 337 14.99 1.42 3.12
N PRO A 338 16.27 1.34 3.51
CA PRO A 338 16.92 2.43 4.26
C PRO A 338 16.84 3.79 3.55
N GLU A 339 16.79 3.78 2.22
CA GLU A 339 16.80 4.98 1.39
C GLU A 339 15.41 5.55 1.11
N HIS A 340 14.37 4.71 1.05
CA HIS A 340 13.02 5.10 0.66
C HIS A 340 11.99 4.03 1.08
N ILE A 341 10.72 4.38 1.05
CA ILE A 341 9.64 3.47 1.46
C ILE A 341 8.56 3.43 0.39
N GLN A 342 8.18 2.21 -0.02
CA GLN A 342 6.96 1.99 -0.76
C GLN A 342 5.83 1.56 0.17
N VAL A 343 4.63 2.05 -0.10
CA VAL A 343 3.44 1.59 0.60
C VAL A 343 2.44 1.07 -0.42
N PHE A 344 2.09 -0.19 -0.28
CA PHE A 344 1.16 -0.87 -1.17
C PHE A 344 -0.19 -1.01 -0.50
N GLN A 345 -1.23 -0.62 -1.22
CA GLN A 345 -2.59 -0.64 -0.71
C GLN A 345 -3.56 -1.19 -1.76
N PRO A 346 -3.89 -2.48 -1.73
CA PRO A 346 -4.95 -3.03 -2.56
C PRO A 346 -6.31 -2.70 -1.95
N ILE A 347 -7.07 -1.87 -2.64
CA ILE A 347 -8.42 -1.43 -2.27
C ILE A 347 -9.42 -2.22 -3.13
N PRO A 348 -10.20 -3.14 -2.56
CA PRO A 348 -11.16 -3.90 -3.35
C PRO A 348 -12.27 -3.01 -3.90
N LEU A 349 -12.60 -3.19 -5.18
CA LEU A 349 -13.74 -2.58 -5.86
C LEU A 349 -14.87 -3.60 -6.05
N SER A 350 -14.53 -4.88 -6.17
CA SER A 350 -15.45 -6.01 -6.17
C SER A 350 -14.69 -7.29 -5.77
N VAL A 351 -15.38 -8.43 -5.74
CA VAL A 351 -14.75 -9.72 -5.44
C VAL A 351 -13.57 -10.06 -6.35
N ASP A 352 -13.56 -9.54 -7.58
CA ASP A 352 -12.59 -9.85 -8.62
C ASP A 352 -11.94 -8.61 -9.26
N ARG A 353 -12.01 -7.45 -8.60
CA ARG A 353 -11.39 -6.20 -9.08
C ARG A 353 -10.86 -5.38 -7.93
N THR A 354 -9.65 -4.89 -8.07
CA THR A 354 -8.92 -4.16 -7.05
C THR A 354 -8.28 -2.90 -7.63
N LYS A 355 -8.50 -1.76 -6.98
CA LYS A 355 -7.68 -0.57 -7.16
C LYS A 355 -6.41 -0.77 -6.32
N PHE A 356 -5.27 -0.87 -6.98
CA PHE A 356 -3.99 -1.11 -6.31
C PHE A 356 -3.14 0.16 -6.35
N LEU A 357 -2.86 0.71 -5.19
CA LEU A 357 -2.04 1.91 -5.01
C LEU A 357 -0.64 1.53 -4.56
N CYS A 358 0.35 2.20 -5.14
CA CYS A 358 1.73 2.19 -4.67
C CYS A 358 2.19 3.63 -4.44
N TRP A 359 2.51 3.95 -3.20
CA TRP A 359 3.01 5.24 -2.75
C TRP A 359 4.52 5.16 -2.59
N GLU A 360 5.25 6.14 -3.09
CA GLU A 360 6.70 6.25 -2.91
C GLU A 360 7.03 7.40 -1.99
N LEU A 361 7.70 7.12 -0.88
CA LEU A 361 8.21 8.10 0.08
C LEU A 361 9.73 8.22 -0.01
N ILE A 362 10.23 9.44 0.01
CA ILE A 362 11.66 9.75 0.04
C ILE A 362 11.97 10.74 1.17
N TYR A 363 13.22 10.77 1.62
CA TYR A 363 13.65 11.81 2.55
C TYR A 363 13.82 13.16 1.82
N PRO A 364 13.37 14.27 2.41
CA PRO A 364 13.55 15.60 1.83
C PRO A 364 14.99 16.07 1.97
N GLY A 365 15.45 16.92 1.04
CA GLY A 365 16.76 17.55 1.10
C GLY A 365 16.96 18.60 0.02
N ASP A 366 18.13 19.22 -0.01
CA ASP A 366 18.48 20.26 -0.98
C ASP A 366 19.20 19.65 -2.19
N MET A 367 18.62 19.77 -3.37
CA MET A 367 19.23 19.31 -4.62
C MET A 367 20.55 20.04 -4.99
N ASN A 368 20.84 21.18 -4.34
CA ASN A 368 22.14 21.86 -4.48
C ASN A 368 23.22 21.21 -3.61
N ASP A 369 22.85 20.36 -2.66
CA ASP A 369 23.79 19.53 -1.90
C ASP A 369 24.19 18.33 -2.78
N PRO A 370 25.47 18.15 -3.12
CA PRO A 370 25.92 17.03 -3.96
C PRO A 370 25.62 15.64 -3.36
N GLU A 371 25.65 15.52 -2.05
CA GLU A 371 25.35 14.27 -1.35
C GLU A 371 23.86 13.92 -1.49
N TYR A 372 22.99 14.89 -1.23
CA TYR A 372 21.57 14.70 -1.43
C TYR A 372 21.21 14.46 -2.90
N ALA A 373 21.83 15.16 -3.84
CA ALA A 373 21.59 14.94 -5.27
C ALA A 373 21.99 13.52 -5.71
N ALA A 374 23.10 12.98 -5.18
CA ALA A 374 23.51 11.60 -5.44
C ALA A 374 22.53 10.59 -4.83
N TYR A 375 22.10 10.81 -3.58
CA TYR A 375 21.05 10.01 -2.94
C TYR A 375 19.77 10.01 -3.77
N HIS A 376 19.24 11.18 -4.12
CA HIS A 376 18.01 11.32 -4.87
C HIS A 376 18.09 10.60 -6.23
N LYS A 377 19.21 10.79 -6.97
CA LYS A 377 19.42 10.08 -8.23
C LYS A 377 19.38 8.56 -8.08
N LYS A 378 20.04 8.02 -7.05
CA LYS A 378 20.04 6.58 -6.76
C LYS A 378 18.63 6.07 -6.41
N THR A 379 17.93 6.80 -5.57
CA THR A 379 16.55 6.44 -5.15
C THR A 379 15.60 6.44 -6.34
N MET A 380 15.68 7.44 -7.22
CA MET A 380 14.87 7.49 -8.44
C MET A 380 15.16 6.33 -9.39
N ALA A 381 16.43 5.98 -9.57
CA ALA A 381 16.77 4.80 -10.37
C ALA A 381 16.19 3.51 -9.77
N HIS A 382 16.22 3.37 -8.45
CA HIS A 382 15.63 2.22 -7.76
C HIS A 382 14.09 2.21 -7.89
N TRP A 383 13.44 3.38 -7.79
CA TRP A 383 11.99 3.51 -8.00
C TRP A 383 11.56 3.02 -9.40
N GLU A 384 12.31 3.38 -10.46
CA GLU A 384 12.03 2.89 -11.82
C GLU A 384 12.13 1.36 -11.92
N VAL A 385 13.11 0.74 -11.24
CA VAL A 385 13.23 -0.72 -11.17
C VAL A 385 12.02 -1.34 -10.45
N LEU A 386 11.63 -0.79 -9.31
CA LEU A 386 10.50 -1.30 -8.52
C LEU A 386 9.17 -1.21 -9.27
N LYS A 387 8.96 -0.16 -10.06
CA LYS A 387 7.78 -0.07 -10.94
C LYS A 387 7.75 -1.23 -11.94
N GLY A 388 8.90 -1.63 -12.46
CA GLY A 388 9.03 -2.80 -13.32
C GLY A 388 8.67 -4.10 -12.59
N VAL A 389 9.20 -4.30 -11.39
CA VAL A 389 8.95 -5.46 -10.52
C VAL A 389 7.45 -5.59 -10.21
N VAL A 390 6.79 -4.52 -9.78
CA VAL A 390 5.33 -4.53 -9.55
C VAL A 390 4.55 -4.79 -10.85
N GLY A 391 5.06 -4.30 -11.99
CA GLY A 391 4.49 -4.61 -13.30
C GLY A 391 4.53 -6.10 -13.65
N GLU A 392 5.58 -6.82 -13.24
CA GLU A 392 5.67 -8.28 -13.37
C GLU A 392 4.62 -8.98 -12.52
N ASP A 393 4.43 -8.57 -11.26
CA ASP A 393 3.36 -9.08 -10.39
C ASP A 393 1.98 -8.88 -11.02
N ILE A 394 1.70 -7.69 -11.53
CA ILE A 394 0.42 -7.38 -12.19
C ILE A 394 0.21 -8.28 -13.40
N SER A 395 1.25 -8.60 -14.15
CA SER A 395 1.15 -9.52 -15.29
C SER A 395 0.72 -10.92 -14.90
N ILE A 396 1.17 -11.40 -13.74
CA ILE A 396 0.75 -12.69 -13.16
C ILE A 396 -0.70 -12.60 -12.66
N TYR A 397 -1.07 -11.52 -12.01
CA TYR A 397 -2.47 -11.31 -11.57
C TYR A 397 -3.45 -11.32 -12.74
N ASP A 398 -3.09 -10.73 -13.90
CA ASP A 398 -3.89 -10.82 -15.14
C ASP A 398 -4.05 -12.28 -15.62
N GLN A 399 -2.99 -13.07 -15.56
CA GLN A 399 -3.07 -14.50 -15.88
C GLN A 399 -3.94 -15.25 -14.90
N MET A 400 -3.76 -15.01 -13.58
CA MET A 400 -4.54 -15.65 -12.50
C MET A 400 -6.04 -15.33 -12.63
N THR A 401 -6.41 -14.15 -13.10
CA THR A 401 -7.81 -13.77 -13.35
C THR A 401 -8.51 -14.74 -14.28
N ARG A 402 -7.79 -15.24 -15.30
CA ARG A 402 -8.34 -16.19 -16.28
C ARG A 402 -8.52 -17.59 -15.70
N THR A 403 -7.70 -17.97 -14.74
CA THR A 403 -7.61 -19.35 -14.20
C THR A 403 -8.32 -19.50 -12.85
N LYS A 404 -8.40 -18.45 -12.02
CA LYS A 404 -9.04 -18.54 -10.67
C LYS A 404 -10.54 -18.89 -10.71
N LYS A 405 -11.22 -18.67 -11.85
CA LYS A 405 -12.62 -19.07 -12.06
C LYS A 405 -12.77 -20.51 -12.58
N SER A 406 -11.64 -21.19 -12.87
CA SER A 406 -11.66 -22.57 -13.34
C SER A 406 -12.13 -23.52 -12.24
N SER A 407 -12.95 -24.51 -12.62
CA SER A 407 -13.31 -25.61 -11.75
C SER A 407 -12.14 -26.51 -11.32
N ALA A 408 -11.00 -26.37 -11.99
CA ALA A 408 -9.77 -27.08 -11.66
C ALA A 408 -8.95 -26.39 -10.55
N PHE A 409 -9.29 -25.14 -10.19
CA PHE A 409 -8.63 -24.39 -9.11
C PHE A 409 -9.53 -24.35 -7.88
N ASN A 410 -9.49 -25.40 -7.08
CA ASN A 410 -10.27 -25.52 -5.86
C ASN A 410 -9.44 -25.34 -4.60
N GLU A 411 -8.15 -25.58 -4.68
CA GLU A 411 -7.22 -25.56 -3.57
C GLU A 411 -5.92 -24.87 -3.95
N GLN A 412 -5.26 -24.26 -2.99
CA GLN A 412 -3.88 -23.78 -3.07
C GLN A 412 -3.01 -24.65 -2.17
N ILE A 413 -1.84 -25.04 -2.68
CA ILE A 413 -0.82 -25.77 -1.93
C ILE A 413 0.21 -24.74 -1.47
N LEU A 414 0.35 -24.58 -0.17
CA LEU A 414 1.27 -23.63 0.46
C LEU A 414 2.43 -24.41 1.10
N SER A 415 3.64 -23.92 0.87
CA SER A 415 4.84 -24.39 1.54
C SER A 415 4.95 -23.84 2.96
N GLU A 416 5.84 -24.39 3.77
CA GLU A 416 6.13 -23.84 5.10
C GLU A 416 6.66 -22.39 5.06
N ARG A 417 7.17 -21.91 3.92
CA ARG A 417 7.66 -20.53 3.75
C ARG A 417 6.54 -19.55 3.44
N GLU A 418 5.36 -20.06 3.11
CA GLU A 418 4.16 -19.29 2.78
C GLU A 418 3.14 -19.28 3.95
N PHE A 419 3.57 -19.65 5.15
CA PHE A 419 2.70 -19.75 6.33
C PHE A 419 1.95 -18.45 6.65
N LYS A 420 2.52 -17.28 6.33
CA LYS A 420 1.83 -15.99 6.55
C LYS A 420 0.57 -15.85 5.68
N ILE A 421 0.53 -16.49 4.51
CA ILE A 421 -0.70 -16.56 3.70
C ILE A 421 -1.78 -17.30 4.47
N ALA A 422 -1.47 -18.50 4.97
CA ALA A 422 -2.42 -19.28 5.77
C ALA A 422 -2.91 -18.51 7.00
N MET A 423 -2.00 -17.90 7.76
CA MET A 423 -2.35 -17.08 8.93
C MET A 423 -3.20 -15.87 8.58
N TYR A 424 -2.89 -15.17 7.48
CA TYR A 424 -3.69 -14.04 7.03
C TYR A 424 -5.14 -14.46 6.74
N HIS A 425 -5.33 -15.56 6.03
CA HIS A 425 -6.68 -16.07 5.74
C HIS A 425 -7.40 -16.60 6.97
N GLU A 426 -6.69 -17.18 7.94
CA GLU A 426 -7.27 -17.56 9.25
C GLU A 426 -7.72 -16.31 10.05
N ASN A 427 -6.91 -15.25 10.03
CA ASN A 427 -7.29 -13.97 10.63
C ASN A 427 -8.58 -13.42 9.98
N MET A 428 -8.64 -13.46 8.64
CA MET A 428 -9.84 -13.08 7.89
C MET A 428 -11.06 -13.92 8.34
N ASP A 429 -10.90 -15.23 8.41
CA ASP A 429 -11.98 -16.15 8.82
C ASP A 429 -12.48 -15.91 10.24
N ARG A 430 -11.56 -15.65 11.15
CA ARG A 430 -11.89 -15.30 12.53
C ARG A 430 -12.71 -14.00 12.59
N LYS A 431 -12.24 -12.95 11.91
CA LYS A 431 -12.91 -11.64 11.89
C LYS A 431 -14.27 -11.66 11.18
N ILE A 432 -14.45 -12.55 10.21
CA ILE A 432 -15.76 -12.76 9.57
C ILE A 432 -16.75 -13.44 10.53
N ARG A 433 -16.29 -14.35 11.40
CA ARG A 433 -17.15 -15.05 12.38
C ARG A 433 -17.54 -14.17 13.56
N ASP A 434 -16.65 -13.27 14.01
CA ASP A 434 -16.86 -12.29 15.10
C ASP A 434 -17.77 -11.12 14.65
#